data_4d23f0af9adf336da0de520cf488b981
#
_entry.id   4d23f0af9adf336da0de520cf488b981
#
_cell.length_a   1.000
_cell.length_b   1.000
_cell.length_c   1.000
_cell.angle_alpha   90.00
_cell.angle_beta   90.00
_cell.angle_gamma   90.00
#
_symmetry.space_group_name_H-M   'P 1'
#
loop_
_entity.id
_entity.type
_entity.pdbx_description
1 polymer ?
#
loop_
_entity_poly.entity_id
_entity_poly.type
_entity_poly.pdbx_seq_one_letter_code
_entity_poly.pdbx_strand_id
1 'polypeptide(L)'
;MAQEKKTVTIYVNTDPHQVEHGKLTFQQIVKLAFPNDAGKAELLFKVSYRLGQGHSELKTLAEGGDVQAQEGMIFNVSYENRS
;
A
#
# COMPACT_ATOMS: atom_id res chain seq x y z
N MET A 1 -2.15 -28.64 -13.11
CA MET A 1 -2.92 -28.15 -11.99
C MET A 1 -2.67 -26.69 -11.72
N ALA A 2 -3.70 -25.93 -11.68
CA ALA A 2 -3.56 -24.49 -11.45
C ALA A 2 -3.18 -24.24 -10.00
N GLN A 3 -2.25 -23.35 -9.80
CA GLN A 3 -1.93 -22.90 -8.47
C GLN A 3 -2.91 -21.84 -8.08
N GLU A 4 -3.52 -22.03 -6.97
CA GLU A 4 -4.39 -21.00 -6.42
C GLU A 4 -3.54 -19.94 -5.77
N LYS A 5 -3.72 -18.73 -6.25
CA LYS A 5 -3.07 -17.59 -5.60
C LYS A 5 -3.95 -17.12 -4.47
N LYS A 6 -3.37 -17.03 -3.31
CA LYS A 6 -4.08 -16.48 -2.17
C LYS A 6 -4.18 -14.98 -2.31
N THR A 7 -5.36 -14.47 -2.08
CA THR A 7 -5.56 -13.03 -2.04
C THR A 7 -5.89 -12.62 -0.61
N VAL A 8 -5.52 -11.39 -0.31
CA VAL A 8 -5.85 -10.79 0.97
C VAL A 8 -6.52 -9.45 0.72
N THR A 9 -7.31 -9.02 1.67
CA THR A 9 -7.94 -7.71 1.60
C THR A 9 -7.14 -6.74 2.43
N ILE A 10 -6.73 -5.65 1.82
CA ILE A 10 -6.06 -4.56 2.50
C ILE A 10 -6.91 -3.31 2.31
N TYR A 11 -6.65 -2.31 3.13
CA TYR A 11 -7.36 -1.03 3.05
C TYR A 11 -6.37 0.05 2.74
N VAL A 12 -6.60 0.77 1.65
CA VAL A 12 -5.75 1.88 1.23
C VAL A 12 -6.60 3.13 1.30
N ASN A 13 -6.25 4.03 2.21
CA ASN A 13 -7.05 5.24 2.46
C ASN A 13 -8.51 4.90 2.67
N THR A 14 -8.75 3.88 3.49
CA THR A 14 -10.05 3.34 3.88
C THR A 14 -10.77 2.51 2.81
N ASP A 15 -10.27 2.49 1.59
CA ASP A 15 -10.90 1.71 0.52
C ASP A 15 -10.34 0.29 0.51
N PRO A 16 -11.20 -0.73 0.43
CA PRO A 16 -10.72 -2.11 0.38
C PRO A 16 -10.18 -2.46 -1.01
N HIS A 17 -9.10 -3.21 -1.01
CA HIS A 17 -8.51 -3.74 -2.24
C HIS A 17 -8.10 -5.17 -2.00
N GLN A 18 -8.31 -6.02 -3.00
CA GLN A 18 -7.82 -7.38 -2.94
C GLN A 18 -6.50 -7.46 -3.70
N VAL A 19 -5.49 -7.96 -3.04
CA VAL A 19 -4.16 -8.11 -3.62
C VAL A 19 -3.67 -9.51 -3.35
N GLU A 20 -2.68 -9.94 -4.12
CA GLU A 20 -2.06 -11.23 -3.87
C GLU A 20 -1.30 -11.20 -2.55
N HIS A 21 -1.42 -12.28 -1.81
CA HIS A 21 -0.63 -12.46 -0.61
C HIS A 21 0.84 -12.53 -1.01
N GLY A 22 1.66 -11.66 -0.45
CA GLY A 22 3.07 -11.64 -0.78
C GLY A 22 3.59 -10.21 -0.79
N LYS A 23 4.66 -10.01 -1.54
CA LYS A 23 5.37 -8.74 -1.54
C LYS A 23 4.55 -7.66 -2.23
N LEU A 24 4.41 -6.54 -1.55
CA LEU A 24 3.68 -5.39 -2.05
C LEU A 24 4.63 -4.19 -1.97
N THR A 25 4.90 -3.57 -3.11
CA THR A 25 5.88 -2.50 -3.18
C THR A 25 5.25 -1.14 -2.92
N PHE A 26 6.10 -0.18 -2.56
CA PHE A 26 5.69 1.21 -2.39
C PHE A 26 4.91 1.70 -3.61
N GLN A 27 5.44 1.46 -4.81
CA GLN A 27 4.80 1.91 -6.03
C GLN A 27 3.44 1.27 -6.25
N GLN A 28 3.31 -0.01 -5.94
CA GLN A 28 2.02 -0.69 -6.08
C GLN A 28 0.97 -0.07 -5.16
N ILE A 29 1.37 0.25 -3.94
CA ILE A 29 0.46 0.84 -2.97
C ILE A 29 0.03 2.24 -3.42
N VAL A 30 0.98 3.04 -3.88
CA VAL A 30 0.68 4.38 -4.38
C VAL A 30 -0.27 4.31 -5.57
N LYS A 31 -0.05 3.34 -6.45
CA LYS A 31 -0.89 3.19 -7.62
C LYS A 31 -2.32 2.79 -7.25
N LEU A 32 -2.49 2.02 -6.19
CA LEU A 32 -3.82 1.69 -5.71
C LEU A 32 -4.54 2.92 -5.17
N ALA A 33 -3.80 3.78 -4.48
CA ALA A 33 -4.38 4.98 -3.88
C ALA A 33 -4.67 6.07 -4.90
N PHE A 34 -3.72 6.30 -5.81
CA PHE A 34 -3.79 7.41 -6.76
C PHE A 34 -3.36 6.92 -8.15
N PRO A 35 -4.21 6.14 -8.82
CA PRO A 35 -3.82 5.51 -10.08
C PRO A 35 -3.46 6.50 -11.18
N ASN A 36 -4.03 7.70 -11.12
CA ASN A 36 -3.76 8.69 -12.16
C ASN A 36 -2.53 9.55 -11.86
N ASP A 37 -2.04 9.50 -10.63
CA ASP A 37 -0.97 10.39 -10.21
C ASP A 37 0.32 9.66 -9.83
N ALA A 38 0.28 8.35 -9.79
CA ALA A 38 1.39 7.56 -9.24
C ALA A 38 2.71 7.76 -9.98
N GLY A 39 2.65 8.12 -11.26
CA GLY A 39 3.87 8.31 -12.05
C GLY A 39 4.33 9.76 -12.14
N LYS A 40 3.69 10.67 -11.46
CA LYS A 40 4.03 12.08 -11.58
C LYS A 40 5.27 12.40 -10.76
N ALA A 41 6.31 12.89 -11.42
CA ALA A 41 7.58 13.17 -10.76
C ALA A 41 7.51 14.35 -9.80
N GLU A 42 6.56 15.24 -10.01
CA GLU A 42 6.42 16.42 -9.17
C GLU A 42 5.75 16.12 -7.82
N LEU A 43 5.25 14.90 -7.63
CA LEU A 43 4.58 14.53 -6.39
C LEU A 43 5.49 13.67 -5.54
N LEU A 44 5.51 13.99 -4.25
CA LEU A 44 6.24 13.20 -3.26
C LEU A 44 5.23 12.42 -2.45
N PHE A 45 5.22 11.12 -2.63
CA PHE A 45 4.26 10.25 -1.94
C PHE A 45 4.82 9.76 -0.62
N LYS A 46 3.94 9.62 0.35
CA LYS A 46 4.27 9.08 1.66
C LYS A 46 3.32 7.93 1.96
N VAL A 47 3.87 6.82 2.40
CA VAL A 47 3.09 5.64 2.72
C VAL A 47 3.38 5.23 4.14
N SER A 48 2.33 5.07 4.92
CA SER A 48 2.43 4.47 6.25
C SER A 48 1.44 3.33 6.34
N TYR A 49 1.69 2.41 7.26
CA TYR A 49 0.84 1.24 7.37
C TYR A 49 0.85 0.69 8.78
N ARG A 50 -0.18 -0.08 9.07
CA ARG A 50 -0.24 -0.88 10.30
C ARG A 50 -0.79 -2.25 9.95
N LEU A 51 -0.52 -3.22 10.80
CA LEU A 51 -0.84 -4.60 10.49
C LEU A 51 -2.31 -4.95 10.60
N GLY A 52 -3.13 -4.04 11.12
CA GLY A 52 -4.55 -4.27 11.21
C GLY A 52 -5.14 -3.61 12.42
N GLN A 53 -6.43 -3.83 12.60
CA GLN A 53 -7.12 -3.27 13.76
C GLN A 53 -6.58 -3.89 15.04
N GLY A 54 -6.43 -3.08 16.06
CA GLY A 54 -5.87 -3.53 17.30
C GLY A 54 -4.37 -3.37 17.41
N HIS A 55 -3.70 -3.12 16.29
CA HIS A 55 -2.28 -2.80 16.27
C HIS A 55 -2.13 -1.30 16.13
N SER A 56 -1.56 -0.68 17.15
CA SER A 56 -1.43 0.76 17.15
C SER A 56 -0.13 1.24 16.52
N GLU A 57 0.81 0.35 16.29
CA GLU A 57 2.10 0.75 15.76
C GLU A 57 2.01 1.10 14.29
N LEU A 58 2.32 2.34 13.96
CA LEU A 58 2.32 2.82 12.59
C LEU A 58 3.74 2.79 12.06
N LYS A 59 3.91 2.16 10.91
CA LYS A 59 5.22 2.05 10.27
C LYS A 59 5.22 2.82 8.97
N THR A 60 6.38 3.32 8.59
CA THR A 60 6.55 4.06 7.35
C THR A 60 7.21 3.15 6.33
N LEU A 61 6.66 3.16 5.11
CA LEU A 61 7.25 2.42 4.00
C LEU A 61 8.01 3.40 3.13
N ALA A 62 9.31 3.17 2.98
CA ALA A 62 10.15 4.07 2.21
C ALA A 62 9.99 3.82 0.71
N GLU A 63 10.24 4.86 -0.06
CA GLU A 63 10.30 4.77 -1.52
C GLU A 63 11.30 3.68 -1.91
N GLY A 64 10.88 2.81 -2.83
CA GLY A 64 11.70 1.67 -3.22
C GLY A 64 11.60 0.47 -2.31
N GLY A 65 10.89 0.60 -1.19
CA GLY A 65 10.73 -0.50 -0.26
C GLY A 65 9.54 -1.39 -0.59
N ASP A 66 9.37 -2.41 0.21
CA ASP A 66 8.25 -3.31 0.07
C ASP A 66 7.83 -3.85 1.43
N VAL A 67 6.66 -4.46 1.44
CA VAL A 67 6.11 -5.03 2.66
C VAL A 67 5.33 -6.28 2.28
N GLN A 68 5.22 -7.20 3.21
CA GLN A 68 4.45 -8.42 3.01
C GLN A 68 2.97 -8.10 3.23
N ALA A 69 2.16 -8.27 2.19
CA ALA A 69 0.73 -8.01 2.29
C ALA A 69 0.07 -9.07 3.15
N GLN A 70 -0.74 -8.65 4.10
CA GLN A 70 -1.45 -9.53 5.01
C GLN A 70 -2.89 -9.09 5.11
N GLU A 71 -3.74 -10.05 5.40
CA GLU A 71 -5.17 -9.77 5.53
C GLU A 71 -5.41 -8.70 6.59
N GLY A 72 -6.17 -7.69 6.21
CA GLY A 72 -6.58 -6.64 7.13
C GLY A 72 -5.60 -5.50 7.31
N MET A 73 -4.48 -5.52 6.58
CA MET A 73 -3.52 -4.41 6.68
C MET A 73 -4.16 -3.10 6.26
N ILE A 74 -3.74 -2.04 6.92
CA ILE A 74 -4.27 -0.70 6.67
C ILE A 74 -3.12 0.20 6.22
N PHE A 75 -3.31 0.80 5.06
CA PHE A 75 -2.32 1.71 4.47
C PHE A 75 -2.88 3.11 4.37
N ASN A 76 -2.03 4.09 4.63
CA ASN A 76 -2.36 5.49 4.42
C ASN A 76 -1.37 6.07 3.44
N VAL A 77 -1.88 6.64 2.36
CA VAL A 77 -1.05 7.21 1.31
C VAL A 77 -1.43 8.67 1.14
N SER A 78 -0.43 9.53 1.17
CA SER A 78 -0.63 10.95 0.93
C SER A 78 0.48 11.45 0.01
N TYR A 79 0.33 12.66 -0.48
CA TYR A 79 1.36 13.25 -1.31
C TYR A 79 1.40 14.74 -1.12
N GLU A 80 2.53 15.32 -1.50
CA GLU A 80 2.67 16.77 -1.54
C GLU A 80 3.51 17.11 -2.76
N ASN A 81 3.38 18.34 -3.22
CA ASN A 81 4.15 18.77 -4.38
C ASN A 81 5.60 19.00 -3.98
N ARG A 82 6.48 18.58 -4.85
CA ARG A 82 7.88 18.97 -4.72
C ARG A 82 8.03 20.40 -5.22
N SER A 83 8.67 21.20 -4.46
CA SER A 83 8.87 22.59 -4.87
C SER A 83 10.35 22.92 -4.94
#